data_02ab00687178427fb66a51e03d8f574c
#
_entry.id   02ab00687178427fb66a51e03d8f574c
#
_cell.length_a   1.000
_cell.length_b   1.000
_cell.length_c   1.000
_cell.angle_alpha   90.00
_cell.angle_beta   90.00
_cell.angle_gamma   90.00
#
_symmetry.space_group_name_H-M   'P 1'
#
loop_
_entity.id
_entity.type
_entity.pdbx_description
1 polymer ?
#
loop_
_entity_poly.entity_id
_entity_poly.type
_entity_poly.pdbx_seq_one_letter_code
_entity_poly.pdbx_strand_id
1 'polypeptide(L)'
;GEFNGELIHSKDYRGKAQREGKRVLVIGAGNSACDIACDSARFAKSADVSMRTGYWFLPRVVFGRPINDVPIWHLPVTVQRWILRGIIWITLGDFRKYGLEKPSHRIFDRHTTFGAEMLHYMTLGRIKPRRAIAAVSGSKVSFSDGASADYDMIVAATGFNFRFPFLPDGLVEVKGDVVQLYGFAFPPNV
;
A
#
# COMPACT_ATOMS: atom_id res chain seq x y z
N GLY A 1 12.54 1.91 -21.14
CA GLY A 1 13.54 0.85 -21.04
C GLY A 1 12.91 -0.41 -20.50
N GLU A 2 13.57 -1.53 -20.71
CA GLU A 2 13.12 -2.85 -20.23
C GLU A 2 13.83 -3.18 -18.92
N PHE A 3 13.12 -3.85 -18.00
CA PHE A 3 13.69 -4.32 -16.74
C PHE A 3 14.29 -5.71 -16.95
N ASN A 4 15.55 -5.89 -16.61
CA ASN A 4 16.25 -7.18 -16.80
C ASN A 4 16.10 -8.15 -15.62
N GLY A 5 15.50 -7.71 -14.51
CA GLY A 5 15.23 -8.53 -13.34
C GLY A 5 13.86 -9.22 -13.39
N GLU A 6 13.45 -9.77 -12.27
CA GLU A 6 12.15 -10.40 -12.12
C GLU A 6 11.07 -9.34 -11.84
N LEU A 7 10.06 -9.23 -12.74
CA LEU A 7 8.90 -8.37 -12.55
C LEU A 7 7.67 -9.24 -12.33
N ILE A 8 7.06 -9.14 -11.14
CA ILE A 8 5.84 -9.88 -10.81
C ILE A 8 4.74 -8.97 -10.30
N HIS A 9 3.51 -9.40 -10.43
CA HIS A 9 2.38 -8.79 -9.73
C HIS A 9 2.25 -9.37 -8.32
N SER A 10 1.71 -8.61 -7.36
CA SER A 10 1.52 -9.04 -5.96
C SER A 10 0.71 -10.33 -5.81
N LYS A 11 -0.17 -10.65 -6.77
CA LYS A 11 -0.92 -11.91 -6.81
C LYS A 11 -0.03 -13.16 -7.01
N ASP A 12 1.12 -12.98 -7.66
CA ASP A 12 2.07 -14.05 -8.00
C ASP A 12 3.22 -14.16 -6.98
N TYR A 13 3.20 -13.30 -5.95
CA TYR A 13 4.16 -13.33 -4.87
C TYR A 13 3.95 -14.57 -3.99
N ARG A 14 5.00 -15.41 -3.85
CA ARG A 14 4.95 -16.72 -3.17
C ARG A 14 5.79 -16.80 -1.90
N GLY A 15 6.37 -15.69 -1.47
CA GLY A 15 7.05 -15.63 -0.19
C GLY A 15 8.58 -15.76 -0.26
N LYS A 16 9.21 -16.29 0.78
CA LYS A 16 10.66 -16.20 1.06
C LYS A 16 11.56 -16.61 -0.10
N ALA A 17 11.32 -17.75 -0.74
CA ALA A 17 12.18 -18.31 -1.76
C ALA A 17 12.39 -17.39 -2.98
N GLN A 18 11.42 -16.54 -3.32
CA GLN A 18 11.52 -15.63 -4.46
C GLN A 18 12.45 -14.42 -4.21
N ARG A 19 12.62 -13.99 -2.97
CA ARG A 19 13.29 -12.72 -2.62
C ARG A 19 14.59 -12.87 -1.86
N GLU A 20 14.91 -14.06 -1.35
CA GLU A 20 16.11 -14.28 -0.55
C GLU A 20 17.37 -13.83 -1.32
N GLY A 21 18.17 -12.96 -0.69
CA GLY A 21 19.37 -12.39 -1.28
C GLY A 21 19.16 -11.34 -2.38
N LYS A 22 17.91 -11.06 -2.79
CA LYS A 22 17.60 -10.07 -3.85
C LYS A 22 17.42 -8.67 -3.30
N ARG A 23 17.70 -7.67 -4.14
CA ARG A 23 17.28 -6.27 -3.93
C ARG A 23 15.89 -6.12 -4.48
N VAL A 24 14.92 -5.88 -3.60
CA VAL A 24 13.49 -5.88 -3.95
C VAL A 24 12.92 -4.46 -3.93
N LEU A 25 12.23 -4.09 -4.99
CA LEU A 25 11.41 -2.88 -5.06
C LEU A 25 9.93 -3.26 -5.08
N VAL A 26 9.17 -2.78 -4.11
CA VAL A 26 7.71 -2.93 -4.07
C VAL A 26 7.07 -1.65 -4.57
N ILE A 27 6.16 -1.73 -5.54
CA ILE A 27 5.44 -0.57 -6.10
C ILE A 27 4.02 -0.55 -5.52
N GLY A 28 3.69 0.50 -4.79
CA GLY A 28 2.37 0.71 -4.20
C GLY A 28 2.40 1.04 -2.71
N ALA A 29 1.23 1.32 -2.16
CA ALA A 29 1.06 1.68 -0.75
C ALA A 29 -0.18 1.02 -0.11
N GLY A 30 -0.85 0.10 -0.80
CA GLY A 30 -1.96 -0.70 -0.26
C GLY A 30 -1.46 -1.79 0.71
N ASN A 31 -2.41 -2.52 1.33
CA ASN A 31 -2.09 -3.56 2.31
C ASN A 31 -1.11 -4.60 1.75
N SER A 32 -1.33 -5.08 0.51
CA SER A 32 -0.41 -6.04 -0.14
C SER A 32 1.01 -5.48 -0.29
N ALA A 33 1.15 -4.18 -0.64
CA ALA A 33 2.46 -3.55 -0.74
C ALA A 33 3.16 -3.50 0.62
N CYS A 34 2.43 -3.12 1.68
CA CYS A 34 2.97 -3.07 3.04
C CYS A 34 3.41 -4.45 3.53
N ASP A 35 2.58 -5.47 3.34
CA ASP A 35 2.87 -6.83 3.79
C ASP A 35 4.08 -7.43 3.03
N ILE A 36 4.14 -7.26 1.69
CA ILE A 36 5.28 -7.72 0.87
C ILE A 36 6.57 -6.97 1.21
N ALA A 37 6.48 -5.67 1.47
CA ALA A 37 7.64 -4.88 1.88
C ALA A 37 8.18 -5.33 3.24
N CYS A 38 7.30 -5.55 4.23
CA CYS A 38 7.68 -6.08 5.54
C CYS A 38 8.33 -7.46 5.43
N ASP A 39 7.75 -8.32 4.60
CA ASP A 39 8.27 -9.65 4.35
C ASP A 39 9.63 -9.59 3.63
N SER A 40 9.79 -8.69 2.65
CA SER A 40 11.06 -8.43 1.99
C SER A 40 12.11 -7.89 2.95
N ALA A 41 11.75 -7.00 3.87
CA ALA A 41 12.66 -6.48 4.89
C ALA A 41 13.24 -7.55 5.81
N ARG A 42 12.57 -8.69 5.96
CA ARG A 42 13.02 -9.80 6.80
C ARG A 42 14.05 -10.69 6.12
N PHE A 43 13.93 -10.92 4.81
CA PHE A 43 14.64 -11.98 4.11
C PHE A 43 15.38 -11.55 2.85
N ALA A 44 15.05 -10.41 2.25
CA ALA A 44 15.75 -9.86 1.09
C ALA A 44 17.06 -9.21 1.49
N LYS A 45 17.97 -9.01 0.52
CA LYS A 45 19.20 -8.24 0.69
C LYS A 45 18.92 -6.78 0.99
N SER A 46 17.91 -6.20 0.30
CA SER A 46 17.37 -4.87 0.59
C SER A 46 15.90 -4.81 0.14
N ALA A 47 15.12 -3.93 0.79
CA ALA A 47 13.73 -3.70 0.47
C ALA A 47 13.47 -2.19 0.35
N ASP A 48 12.93 -1.78 -0.79
CA ASP A 48 12.50 -0.41 -1.04
C ASP A 48 11.02 -0.39 -1.43
N VAL A 49 10.32 0.70 -1.11
CA VAL A 49 8.90 0.87 -1.48
C VAL A 49 8.73 2.17 -2.25
N SER A 50 8.25 2.09 -3.49
CA SER A 50 7.95 3.24 -4.34
C SER A 50 6.49 3.63 -4.22
N MET A 51 6.24 4.91 -3.89
CA MET A 51 4.90 5.49 -3.77
C MET A 51 4.82 6.77 -4.59
N ARG A 52 3.70 6.94 -5.34
CA ARG A 52 3.46 8.14 -6.16
C ARG A 52 3.02 9.35 -5.34
N THR A 53 2.33 9.10 -4.23
CA THR A 53 1.73 10.13 -3.38
C THR A 53 1.74 9.66 -1.93
N GLY A 54 1.56 10.57 -0.98
CA GLY A 54 1.37 10.20 0.42
C GLY A 54 0.07 9.43 0.65
N TYR A 55 0.11 8.52 1.61
CA TYR A 55 -1.01 7.68 2.03
C TYR A 55 -1.30 7.83 3.52
N TRP A 56 -2.55 7.60 3.92
CA TRP A 56 -2.93 7.48 5.31
C TRP A 56 -2.73 6.05 5.78
N PHE A 57 -1.75 5.86 6.66
CA PHE A 57 -1.51 4.60 7.34
C PHE A 57 -2.22 4.61 8.69
N LEU A 58 -2.95 3.54 8.97
CA LEU A 58 -3.63 3.33 10.24
C LEU A 58 -2.89 2.28 11.06
N PRO A 59 -2.82 2.41 12.39
CA PRO A 59 -2.38 1.32 13.24
C PRO A 59 -3.46 0.23 13.27
N ARG A 60 -3.06 -1.04 13.29
CA ARG A 60 -3.99 -2.18 13.46
C ARG A 60 -4.55 -2.23 14.90
N VAL A 61 -3.74 -1.81 15.86
CA VAL A 61 -4.05 -1.83 17.28
C VAL A 61 -3.83 -0.45 17.88
N VAL A 62 -4.77 0.03 18.69
CA VAL A 62 -4.73 1.31 19.39
C VAL A 62 -5.01 1.06 20.87
N PHE A 63 -4.07 1.40 21.73
CA PHE A 63 -4.17 1.18 23.18
C PHE A 63 -4.60 -0.27 23.56
N GLY A 64 -4.01 -1.27 22.88
CA GLY A 64 -4.26 -2.68 23.14
C GLY A 64 -5.54 -3.24 22.51
N ARG A 65 -6.32 -2.44 21.76
CA ARG A 65 -7.55 -2.89 21.09
C ARG A 65 -7.41 -2.77 19.57
N PRO A 66 -7.99 -3.68 18.77
CA PRO A 66 -8.11 -3.51 17.33
C PRO A 66 -8.78 -2.16 17.01
N ILE A 67 -8.30 -1.47 15.97
CA ILE A 67 -8.87 -0.15 15.61
C ILE A 67 -10.35 -0.26 15.22
N ASN A 68 -10.79 -1.39 14.71
CA ASN A 68 -12.19 -1.63 14.36
C ASN A 68 -13.11 -1.70 15.60
N ASP A 69 -12.56 -2.01 16.77
CA ASP A 69 -13.31 -2.07 18.04
C ASP A 69 -13.35 -0.72 18.76
N VAL A 70 -12.70 0.30 18.20
CA VAL A 70 -12.78 1.66 18.73
C VAL A 70 -14.17 2.23 18.42
N PRO A 71 -14.94 2.74 19.42
CA PRO A 71 -16.35 3.11 19.23
C PRO A 71 -16.54 4.47 18.54
N ILE A 72 -15.83 4.69 17.43
CA ILE A 72 -15.93 5.91 16.64
C ILE A 72 -16.78 5.77 15.37
N TRP A 73 -17.08 4.53 14.99
CA TRP A 73 -17.70 4.23 13.69
C TRP A 73 -19.16 4.66 13.60
N HIS A 74 -19.82 4.92 14.74
CA HIS A 74 -21.18 5.48 14.80
C HIS A 74 -21.22 7.02 14.70
N LEU A 75 -20.06 7.66 14.76
CA LEU A 75 -19.97 9.12 14.73
C LEU A 75 -20.01 9.64 13.29
N PRO A 76 -20.38 10.92 13.08
CA PRO A 76 -20.25 11.54 11.77
C PRO A 76 -18.82 11.45 11.23
N VAL A 77 -18.65 11.26 9.92
CA VAL A 77 -17.34 11.06 9.25
C VAL A 77 -16.34 12.17 9.55
N THR A 78 -16.82 13.40 9.71
CA THR A 78 -15.98 14.53 10.09
C THR A 78 -15.33 14.34 11.46
N VAL A 79 -16.10 13.85 12.43
CA VAL A 79 -15.62 13.56 13.79
C VAL A 79 -14.68 12.37 13.78
N GLN A 80 -15.02 11.30 13.04
CA GLN A 80 -14.13 10.15 12.84
C GLN A 80 -12.76 10.59 12.31
N ARG A 81 -12.73 11.46 11.29
CA ARG A 81 -11.49 11.99 10.70
C ARG A 81 -10.64 12.75 11.72
N TRP A 82 -11.25 13.54 12.59
CA TRP A 82 -10.54 14.25 13.64
C TRP A 82 -9.91 13.30 14.67
N ILE A 83 -10.69 12.35 15.16
CA ILE A 83 -10.22 11.36 16.13
C ILE A 83 -9.10 10.51 15.52
N LEU A 84 -9.28 10.00 14.29
CA LEU A 84 -8.26 9.20 13.61
C LEU A 84 -6.98 9.99 13.35
N ARG A 85 -7.06 11.28 13.01
CA ARG A 85 -5.86 12.12 12.91
C ARG A 85 -5.10 12.22 14.23
N GLY A 86 -5.82 12.38 15.35
CA GLY A 86 -5.24 12.37 16.68
C GLY A 86 -4.57 11.04 17.01
N ILE A 87 -5.25 9.95 16.76
CA ILE A 87 -4.71 8.57 16.94
C ILE A 87 -3.44 8.39 16.12
N ILE A 88 -3.48 8.70 14.82
CA ILE A 88 -2.31 8.58 13.93
C ILE A 88 -1.16 9.44 14.46
N TRP A 89 -1.42 10.67 14.85
CA TRP A 89 -0.38 11.57 15.34
C TRP A 89 0.28 11.04 16.63
N ILE A 90 -0.51 10.49 17.54
CA ILE A 90 0.00 9.94 18.82
C ILE A 90 0.76 8.63 18.59
N THR A 91 0.23 7.74 17.72
CA THR A 91 0.77 6.37 17.57
C THR A 91 1.86 6.28 16.51
N LEU A 92 1.71 6.97 15.39
CA LEU A 92 2.61 6.90 14.24
C LEU A 92 3.38 8.21 14.02
N GLY A 93 2.85 9.35 14.46
CA GLY A 93 3.44 10.68 14.30
C GLY A 93 3.33 11.20 12.86
N ASP A 94 4.23 12.11 12.49
CA ASP A 94 4.29 12.68 11.14
C ASP A 94 4.98 11.71 10.18
N PHE A 95 4.34 11.41 9.04
CA PHE A 95 4.88 10.48 8.04
C PHE A 95 6.16 10.97 7.38
N ARG A 96 6.44 12.28 7.40
CA ARG A 96 7.69 12.85 6.88
C ARG A 96 8.93 12.33 7.60
N LYS A 97 8.82 11.98 8.88
CA LYS A 97 9.93 11.37 9.63
C LYS A 97 10.38 10.01 9.09
N TYR A 98 9.51 9.33 8.34
CA TYR A 98 9.82 8.08 7.65
C TYR A 98 10.28 8.30 6.19
N GLY A 99 10.48 9.55 5.75
CA GLY A 99 10.81 9.87 4.36
C GLY A 99 9.62 9.83 3.39
N LEU A 100 8.39 9.72 3.92
CA LEU A 100 7.16 9.68 3.13
C LEU A 100 6.60 11.07 2.87
N GLU A 101 5.83 11.21 1.79
CA GLU A 101 5.05 12.42 1.55
C GLU A 101 3.84 12.49 2.48
N LYS A 102 3.49 13.72 2.87
CA LYS A 102 2.23 13.94 3.56
C LYS A 102 1.07 13.65 2.62
N PRO A 103 0.03 12.92 3.07
CA PRO A 103 -1.17 12.70 2.27
C PRO A 103 -1.84 14.03 1.89
N SER A 104 -2.15 14.20 0.61
CA SER A 104 -2.82 15.40 0.07
C SER A 104 -4.35 15.31 0.13
N HIS A 105 -4.89 14.14 0.44
CA HIS A 105 -6.32 13.84 0.53
C HIS A 105 -6.76 13.65 1.99
N ARG A 106 -8.07 13.69 2.24
CA ARG A 106 -8.61 13.43 3.59
C ARG A 106 -8.63 11.93 3.86
N ILE A 107 -8.63 11.54 5.14
CA ILE A 107 -8.88 10.16 5.56
C ILE A 107 -10.25 9.72 5.01
N PHE A 108 -10.33 8.53 4.42
CA PHE A 108 -11.48 7.92 3.74
C PHE A 108 -11.81 8.44 2.33
N ASP A 109 -11.17 9.49 1.84
CA ASP A 109 -11.32 9.87 0.42
C ASP A 109 -10.67 8.83 -0.52
N ARG A 110 -9.72 8.06 0.02
CA ARG A 110 -9.11 6.88 -0.61
C ARG A 110 -9.02 5.77 0.41
N HIS A 111 -8.79 4.55 -0.07
CA HIS A 111 -8.58 3.41 0.82
C HIS A 111 -7.44 3.69 1.80
N THR A 112 -7.70 3.51 3.09
CA THR A 112 -6.69 3.60 4.15
C THR A 112 -5.97 2.27 4.30
N THR A 113 -4.69 2.30 4.65
CA THR A 113 -3.83 1.12 4.68
C THR A 113 -3.34 0.86 6.11
N PHE A 114 -3.28 -0.40 6.50
CA PHE A 114 -2.68 -0.82 7.76
C PHE A 114 -1.16 -1.01 7.57
N GLY A 115 -0.40 0.08 7.73
CA GLY A 115 1.02 0.12 7.42
C GLY A 115 1.96 0.35 8.61
N ALA A 116 1.48 0.24 9.85
CA ALA A 116 2.30 0.52 11.04
C ALA A 116 3.59 -0.31 11.10
N GLU A 117 3.54 -1.58 10.73
CA GLU A 117 4.71 -2.45 10.69
C GLU A 117 5.72 -2.00 9.63
N MET A 118 5.26 -1.61 8.43
CA MET A 118 6.14 -1.07 7.39
C MET A 118 6.83 0.21 7.86
N LEU A 119 6.12 1.11 8.53
CA LEU A 119 6.70 2.33 9.12
C LEU A 119 7.74 2.00 10.18
N HIS A 120 7.52 0.96 10.98
CA HIS A 120 8.51 0.47 11.93
C HIS A 120 9.80 0.01 11.22
N TYR A 121 9.69 -0.81 10.15
CA TYR A 121 10.86 -1.20 9.36
C TYR A 121 11.54 -0.02 8.65
N MET A 122 10.80 1.02 8.27
CA MET A 122 11.38 2.27 7.76
C MET A 122 12.20 2.98 8.84
N THR A 123 11.70 3.04 10.08
CA THR A 123 12.45 3.61 11.21
C THR A 123 13.76 2.87 11.46
N LEU A 124 13.77 1.55 11.31
CA LEU A 124 14.96 0.71 11.45
C LEU A 124 15.90 0.78 10.22
N GLY A 125 15.54 1.54 9.18
CA GLY A 125 16.31 1.63 7.93
C GLY A 125 16.30 0.35 7.08
N ARG A 126 15.41 -0.61 7.39
CA ARG A 126 15.28 -1.88 6.65
C ARG A 126 14.40 -1.79 5.42
N ILE A 127 13.51 -0.79 5.37
CA ILE A 127 12.74 -0.42 4.20
C ILE A 127 13.07 1.04 3.87
N LYS A 128 13.43 1.31 2.61
CA LYS A 128 13.67 2.67 2.14
C LYS A 128 12.47 3.14 1.31
N PRO A 129 11.84 4.27 1.67
CA PRO A 129 10.82 4.88 0.82
C PRO A 129 11.46 5.49 -0.42
N ARG A 130 10.81 5.32 -1.56
CA ARG A 130 11.18 5.90 -2.86
C ARG A 130 10.02 6.67 -3.44
N ARG A 131 10.33 7.68 -4.21
CA ARG A 131 9.36 8.45 -5.00
C ARG A 131 8.81 7.62 -6.17
N ALA A 132 7.92 8.21 -6.95
CA ALA A 132 7.42 7.58 -8.17
C ALA A 132 8.57 7.16 -9.09
N ILE A 133 8.42 6.04 -9.76
CA ILE A 133 9.37 5.60 -10.80
C ILE A 133 9.27 6.55 -11.98
N ALA A 134 10.40 7.09 -12.42
CA ALA A 134 10.52 7.93 -13.60
C ALA A 134 10.97 7.12 -14.82
N ALA A 135 11.93 6.21 -14.65
CA ALA A 135 12.45 5.38 -15.73
C ALA A 135 13.03 4.07 -15.20
N VAL A 136 13.09 3.07 -16.08
CA VAL A 136 13.73 1.78 -15.83
C VAL A 136 14.67 1.47 -16.98
N SER A 137 15.87 1.01 -16.69
CA SER A 137 16.87 0.61 -17.69
C SER A 137 17.74 -0.49 -17.13
N GLY A 138 17.60 -1.70 -17.66
CA GLY A 138 18.30 -2.88 -17.12
C GLY A 138 17.87 -3.17 -15.68
N SER A 139 18.82 -3.26 -14.74
CA SER A 139 18.52 -3.41 -13.30
C SER A 139 18.26 -2.08 -12.61
N LYS A 140 18.57 -0.95 -13.26
CA LYS A 140 18.53 0.39 -12.67
C LYS A 140 17.15 1.01 -12.78
N VAL A 141 16.61 1.43 -11.64
CA VAL A 141 15.35 2.20 -11.54
C VAL A 141 15.69 3.62 -11.11
N SER A 142 15.20 4.60 -11.85
CA SER A 142 15.30 6.04 -11.54
C SER A 142 13.97 6.54 -11.02
N PHE A 143 14.02 7.42 -10.01
CA PHE A 143 12.84 7.97 -9.35
C PHE A 143 12.65 9.45 -9.69
N SER A 144 11.45 9.96 -9.45
CA SER A 144 11.07 11.34 -9.81
C SER A 144 11.82 12.43 -9.03
N ASP A 145 12.50 12.07 -7.95
CA ASP A 145 13.37 12.95 -7.16
C ASP A 145 14.84 12.96 -7.64
N GLY A 146 15.14 12.28 -8.76
CA GLY A 146 16.48 12.14 -9.31
C GLY A 146 17.32 11.02 -8.68
N ALA A 147 16.85 10.38 -7.62
CA ALA A 147 17.51 9.20 -7.05
C ALA A 147 17.44 8.00 -8.00
N SER A 148 18.40 7.09 -7.89
CA SER A 148 18.36 5.82 -8.61
C SER A 148 18.94 4.69 -7.76
N ALA A 149 18.49 3.45 -8.03
CA ALA A 149 19.03 2.25 -7.41
C ALA A 149 18.85 1.04 -8.32
N ASP A 150 19.65 0.00 -8.08
CA ASP A 150 19.56 -1.26 -8.82
C ASP A 150 18.72 -2.26 -8.05
N TYR A 151 17.87 -3.00 -8.77
CA TYR A 151 17.01 -4.03 -8.23
C TYR A 151 17.14 -5.32 -9.02
N ASP A 152 16.96 -6.44 -8.31
CA ASP A 152 16.93 -7.77 -8.90
C ASP A 152 15.47 -8.24 -9.09
N MET A 153 14.54 -7.63 -8.32
CA MET A 153 13.13 -7.95 -8.35
C MET A 153 12.28 -6.71 -8.14
N ILE A 154 11.22 -6.58 -8.94
CA ILE A 154 10.16 -5.59 -8.77
C ILE A 154 8.83 -6.29 -8.54
N VAL A 155 8.12 -5.93 -7.47
CA VAL A 155 6.77 -6.44 -7.17
C VAL A 155 5.76 -5.33 -7.37
N ALA A 156 4.91 -5.46 -8.38
CA ALA A 156 3.83 -4.52 -8.65
C ALA A 156 2.63 -4.84 -7.74
N ALA A 157 2.48 -4.06 -6.65
CA ALA A 157 1.33 -4.13 -5.74
C ALA A 157 0.38 -2.95 -5.99
N THR A 158 0.00 -2.76 -7.25
CA THR A 158 -0.76 -1.60 -7.76
C THR A 158 -2.27 -1.77 -7.71
N GLY A 159 -2.76 -2.84 -7.08
CA GLY A 159 -4.17 -3.17 -6.94
C GLY A 159 -4.63 -4.29 -7.87
N PHE A 160 -5.94 -4.54 -7.85
CA PHE A 160 -6.58 -5.63 -8.59
C PHE A 160 -7.75 -5.06 -9.40
N ASN A 161 -7.94 -5.58 -10.59
CA ASN A 161 -9.16 -5.34 -11.36
C ASN A 161 -10.23 -6.35 -10.92
N PHE A 162 -11.38 -5.85 -10.46
CA PHE A 162 -12.51 -6.70 -10.12
C PHE A 162 -13.18 -7.22 -11.39
N ARG A 163 -13.25 -8.54 -11.55
CA ARG A 163 -13.98 -9.23 -12.61
C ARG A 163 -14.75 -10.39 -12.01
N PHE A 164 -15.97 -10.60 -12.47
CA PHE A 164 -16.87 -11.64 -12.00
C PHE A 164 -17.29 -12.54 -13.18
N PRO A 165 -16.36 -13.34 -13.76
CA PRO A 165 -16.63 -14.13 -14.96
C PRO A 165 -17.70 -15.21 -14.77
N PHE A 166 -18.10 -15.49 -13.54
CA PHE A 166 -19.15 -16.43 -13.18
C PHE A 166 -20.55 -15.79 -13.08
N LEU A 167 -20.65 -14.48 -13.23
CA LEU A 167 -21.92 -13.76 -13.27
C LEU A 167 -22.30 -13.40 -14.71
N PRO A 168 -23.62 -13.36 -15.03
CA PRO A 168 -24.08 -12.85 -16.32
C PRO A 168 -23.56 -11.45 -16.61
N ASP A 169 -23.26 -11.17 -17.87
CA ASP A 169 -22.82 -9.85 -18.31
C ASP A 169 -23.86 -8.77 -17.96
N GLY A 170 -23.39 -7.66 -17.42
CA GLY A 170 -24.23 -6.52 -17.05
C GLY A 170 -24.96 -6.65 -15.71
N LEU A 171 -24.90 -7.80 -15.02
CA LEU A 171 -25.51 -7.96 -13.69
C LEU A 171 -24.83 -7.12 -12.63
N VAL A 172 -23.51 -6.99 -12.70
CA VAL A 172 -22.71 -6.18 -11.77
C VAL A 172 -21.91 -5.15 -12.54
N GLU A 173 -22.12 -3.89 -12.24
CA GLU A 173 -21.37 -2.78 -12.82
C GLU A 173 -20.15 -2.46 -11.95
N VAL A 174 -18.98 -2.33 -12.57
CA VAL A 174 -17.75 -1.88 -11.92
C VAL A 174 -17.37 -0.53 -12.49
N LYS A 175 -17.41 0.54 -11.67
CA LYS A 175 -16.97 1.88 -12.03
C LYS A 175 -15.63 2.19 -11.39
N GLY A 176 -14.57 2.22 -12.18
CA GLY A 176 -13.21 2.30 -11.68
C GLY A 176 -12.90 1.08 -10.82
N ASP A 177 -12.51 1.31 -9.56
CA ASP A 177 -12.20 0.23 -8.60
C ASP A 177 -13.38 -0.07 -7.63
N VAL A 178 -14.59 0.40 -7.95
CA VAL A 178 -15.76 0.26 -7.07
C VAL A 178 -16.81 -0.59 -7.75
N VAL A 179 -17.18 -1.68 -7.08
CA VAL A 179 -18.30 -2.54 -7.45
C VAL A 179 -19.59 -1.84 -7.02
N GLN A 180 -20.49 -1.60 -7.97
CA GLN A 180 -21.77 -0.95 -7.69
C GLN A 180 -22.76 -1.98 -7.15
N LEU A 181 -22.98 -1.97 -5.83
CA LEU A 181 -23.93 -2.84 -5.15
C LEU A 181 -24.82 -2.02 -4.21
N TYR A 182 -26.10 -2.30 -4.22
CA TYR A 182 -27.04 -1.79 -3.23
C TYR A 182 -26.85 -2.57 -1.92
N GLY A 183 -26.63 -1.85 -0.82
CA GLY A 183 -26.37 -2.47 0.49
C GLY A 183 -25.17 -3.40 0.53
N PHE A 184 -24.21 -3.24 -0.40
CA PHE A 184 -23.03 -4.12 -0.57
C PHE A 184 -23.34 -5.58 -0.92
N ALA A 185 -24.58 -5.90 -1.26
CA ALA A 185 -25.01 -7.28 -1.51
C ALA A 185 -25.74 -7.48 -2.84
N PHE A 186 -26.47 -6.49 -3.31
CA PHE A 186 -27.37 -6.64 -4.46
C PHE A 186 -26.97 -5.74 -5.62
N PRO A 187 -27.04 -6.21 -6.89
CA PRO A 187 -26.96 -5.33 -8.05
C PRO A 187 -28.08 -4.27 -8.04
N PRO A 188 -27.85 -3.07 -8.58
CA PRO A 188 -28.83 -1.98 -8.52
C PRO A 188 -30.18 -2.27 -9.17
N ASN A 189 -30.22 -3.26 -10.06
CA ASN A 189 -31.37 -3.59 -10.91
C ASN A 189 -32.05 -4.92 -10.55
N VAL A 190 -31.85 -5.42 -9.35
CA VAL A 190 -32.51 -6.66 -8.84
C VAL A 190 -33.41 -6.33 -7.68
#